data_e21298e3c6d9172bcf4ceb4aebf6efcc
#
_entry.id   e21298e3c6d9172bcf4ceb4aebf6efcc
#
_cell.length_a   1.000
_cell.length_b   1.000
_cell.length_c   1.000
_cell.angle_alpha   90.00
_cell.angle_beta   90.00
_cell.angle_gamma   90.00
#
_symmetry.space_group_name_H-M   'P 1'
#
loop_
_entity.id
_entity.type
_entity.pdbx_description
1 polymer ?
#
loop_
_entity_poly.entity_id
_entity_poly.type
_entity_poly.pdbx_seq_one_letter_code
_entity_poly.pdbx_strand_id
1 'polypeptide(L)'
;MIKFRDTGRSGRKPEFVGRAWVMYPCIEGDHMVVGPHESVLISCGVAVEIDAGMRLMVCGCSGGLCGMIVHSCFFGDGDEVVLRVTNAFDEACVIFGDGFDLAGRTGHGIYRGARVVSVMEACAEGYVIGVRGPDEFSFEGGSGDIRRCRHEE
;
A
#
# COMPACT_ATOMS: atom_id res chain seq x y z
N MET A 1 -14.39 -5.64 -13.70
CA MET A 1 -13.01 -6.03 -14.07
C MET A 1 -12.04 -4.94 -13.64
N ILE A 2 -10.93 -5.34 -13.10
CA ILE A 2 -9.90 -4.40 -12.66
C ILE A 2 -8.61 -4.66 -13.42
N LYS A 3 -7.92 -3.58 -13.79
CA LYS A 3 -6.60 -3.62 -14.41
C LYS A 3 -5.74 -2.53 -13.79
N PHE A 4 -4.44 -2.71 -13.88
CA PHE A 4 -3.49 -1.71 -13.41
C PHE A 4 -2.63 -1.25 -14.58
N ARG A 5 -2.54 0.05 -14.75
CA ARG A 5 -1.74 0.67 -15.80
C ARG A 5 -0.46 1.23 -15.17
N ASP A 6 0.67 0.92 -15.77
CA ASP A 6 1.97 1.43 -15.34
C ASP A 6 1.99 2.96 -15.52
N THR A 7 2.43 3.67 -14.51
CA THR A 7 2.56 5.14 -14.56
C THR A 7 3.95 5.60 -14.97
N GLY A 8 4.83 4.67 -15.36
CA GLY A 8 6.19 5.00 -15.80
C GLY A 8 7.22 5.04 -14.70
N ARG A 9 6.87 4.62 -13.48
CA ARG A 9 7.78 4.67 -12.34
C ARG A 9 8.55 3.38 -12.10
N SER A 10 8.46 2.41 -13.00
CA SER A 10 9.18 1.13 -12.89
C SER A 10 8.87 0.39 -11.59
N GLY A 11 7.64 0.47 -11.14
CA GLY A 11 7.20 -0.21 -9.94
C GLY A 11 6.92 -1.69 -10.20
N ARG A 12 6.80 -2.43 -9.10
CA ARG A 12 6.43 -3.84 -9.16
C ARG A 12 4.93 -3.94 -9.41
N LYS A 13 4.54 -4.81 -10.32
CA LYS A 13 3.13 -4.99 -10.67
C LYS A 13 2.36 -5.60 -9.50
N PRO A 14 1.13 -5.14 -9.26
CA PRO A 14 0.27 -5.80 -8.28
C PRO A 14 0.01 -7.25 -8.66
N GLU A 15 -0.07 -8.11 -7.64
CA GLU A 15 -0.33 -9.53 -7.83
C GLU A 15 -1.61 -9.90 -7.10
N PHE A 16 -2.46 -10.70 -7.75
CA PHE A 16 -3.68 -11.18 -7.12
C PHE A 16 -3.39 -12.47 -6.37
N VAL A 17 -3.42 -12.40 -5.05
CA VAL A 17 -3.11 -13.53 -4.18
C VAL A 17 -4.29 -13.76 -3.24
N GLY A 18 -4.87 -14.95 -3.31
CA GLY A 18 -6.06 -15.24 -2.51
C GLY A 18 -7.23 -14.38 -2.94
N ARG A 19 -7.60 -13.40 -2.13
CA ARG A 19 -8.73 -12.51 -2.40
C ARG A 19 -8.33 -11.05 -2.54
N ALA A 20 -7.05 -10.77 -2.51
CA ALA A 20 -6.55 -9.41 -2.48
C ALA A 20 -5.51 -9.19 -3.57
N TRP A 21 -5.43 -7.94 -4.01
CA TRP A 21 -4.33 -7.48 -4.83
C TRP A 21 -3.21 -7.01 -3.91
N VAL A 22 -2.06 -7.64 -4.02
CA VAL A 22 -0.89 -7.21 -3.25
C VAL A 22 -0.26 -6.05 -3.99
N MET A 23 -0.20 -4.90 -3.30
CA MET A 23 0.31 -3.66 -3.84
C MET A 23 1.68 -3.38 -3.24
N TYR A 24 2.63 -2.99 -4.08
CA TYR A 24 4.00 -2.74 -3.62
C TYR A 24 4.34 -1.27 -3.79
N PRO A 25 4.98 -0.65 -2.79
CA PRO A 25 5.45 0.72 -2.94
C PRO A 25 6.56 0.79 -3.98
N CYS A 26 6.55 1.85 -4.77
CA CYS A 26 7.59 2.10 -5.76
C CYS A 26 8.56 3.11 -5.15
N ILE A 27 9.78 2.67 -4.90
CA ILE A 27 10.81 3.52 -4.29
C ILE A 27 11.67 4.09 -5.40
N GLU A 28 11.78 5.41 -5.43
CA GLU A 28 12.67 6.09 -6.37
C GLU A 28 14.08 6.06 -5.80
N GLY A 29 15.03 5.66 -6.63
CA GLY A 29 16.42 5.50 -6.18
C GLY A 29 16.62 4.24 -5.36
N ASP A 30 17.63 4.25 -4.50
CA ASP A 30 18.05 3.08 -3.75
C ASP A 30 17.15 2.79 -2.55
N HIS A 31 16.68 3.83 -1.90
CA HIS A 31 15.95 3.69 -0.65
C HIS A 31 15.15 4.95 -0.34
N MET A 32 14.24 4.81 0.62
CA MET A 32 13.47 5.92 1.18
C MET A 32 13.55 5.84 2.70
N VAL A 33 13.79 6.97 3.34
CA VAL A 33 13.81 7.04 4.81
C VAL A 33 12.51 7.64 5.31
N VAL A 34 11.85 6.93 6.21
CA VAL A 34 10.67 7.45 6.91
C VAL A 34 11.09 7.67 8.36
N GLY A 35 11.12 8.91 8.80
CA GLY A 35 11.55 9.25 10.15
C GLY A 35 10.58 8.75 11.21
N PRO A 36 11.01 8.82 12.50
CA PRO A 36 10.14 8.40 13.60
C PRO A 36 8.83 9.18 13.58
N HIS A 37 7.72 8.46 13.64
CA HIS A 37 6.35 9.02 13.64
C HIS A 37 6.00 9.88 12.43
N GLU A 38 6.80 9.80 11.38
CA GLU A 38 6.56 10.53 10.14
C GLU A 38 5.54 9.81 9.26
N SER A 39 4.73 10.60 8.54
CA SER A 39 3.82 10.07 7.53
C SER A 39 4.30 10.52 6.15
N VAL A 40 4.28 9.60 5.19
CA VAL A 40 4.69 9.86 3.82
C VAL A 40 3.69 9.27 2.83
N LEU A 41 3.72 9.79 1.61
CA LEU A 41 2.94 9.25 0.51
C LEU A 41 3.90 8.53 -0.43
N ILE A 42 3.57 7.28 -0.77
CA ILE A 42 4.41 6.46 -1.63
C ILE A 42 3.55 5.90 -2.76
N SER A 43 3.87 6.26 -3.99
CA SER A 43 3.17 5.73 -5.15
C SER A 43 3.48 4.24 -5.32
N CYS A 44 2.49 3.48 -5.76
CA CYS A 44 2.70 2.09 -6.16
C CYS A 44 3.14 1.96 -7.62
N GLY A 45 3.28 3.09 -8.33
CA GLY A 45 3.70 3.08 -9.73
C GLY A 45 2.64 2.61 -10.70
N VAL A 46 1.40 2.50 -10.26
CA VAL A 46 0.29 2.06 -11.11
C VAL A 46 -0.94 2.92 -10.88
N ALA A 47 -1.75 3.03 -11.93
CA ALA A 47 -3.08 3.61 -11.85
C ALA A 47 -4.11 2.49 -12.05
N VAL A 48 -5.21 2.57 -11.33
CA VAL A 48 -6.25 1.56 -11.42
C VAL A 48 -7.22 1.88 -12.56
N GLU A 49 -7.60 0.85 -13.30
CA GLU A 49 -8.68 0.93 -14.29
C GLU A 49 -9.78 -0.02 -13.81
N ILE A 50 -10.92 0.52 -13.48
CA ILE A 50 -11.97 -0.22 -12.79
C ILE A 50 -13.34 0.26 -13.29
N ASP A 51 -14.33 -0.62 -13.22
CA ASP A 51 -15.67 -0.31 -13.71
C ASP A 51 -16.34 0.79 -12.89
N ALA A 52 -17.24 1.53 -13.53
CA ALA A 52 -18.02 2.55 -12.84
C ALA A 52 -18.80 1.93 -11.69
N GLY A 53 -18.88 2.63 -10.57
CA GLY A 53 -19.54 2.14 -9.38
C GLY A 53 -18.69 1.22 -8.52
N MET A 54 -17.46 0.95 -8.94
CA MET A 54 -16.52 0.15 -8.18
C MET A 54 -15.37 1.02 -7.68
N ARG A 55 -14.74 0.58 -6.61
CA ARG A 55 -13.57 1.23 -6.03
C ARG A 55 -12.57 0.19 -5.60
N LEU A 56 -11.32 0.57 -5.60
CA LEU A 56 -10.25 -0.24 -5.00
C LEU A 56 -9.99 0.31 -3.61
N MET A 57 -10.21 -0.50 -2.59
CA MET A 57 -9.86 -0.15 -1.22
C MET A 57 -8.49 -0.73 -0.92
N VAL A 58 -7.56 0.10 -0.52
CA VAL A 58 -6.21 -0.33 -0.17
C VAL A 58 -5.98 -0.12 1.31
N CYS A 59 -5.44 -1.13 1.98
CA CYS A 59 -5.14 -1.08 3.40
C CYS A 59 -3.84 -1.84 3.66
N GLY A 60 -3.35 -1.78 4.89
CA GLY A 60 -2.13 -2.49 5.26
C GLY A 60 -2.31 -3.99 5.25
N CYS A 61 -1.23 -4.71 4.97
CA CYS A 61 -1.22 -6.16 5.06
C CYS A 61 -1.48 -6.60 6.49
N SER A 62 -2.23 -7.70 6.64
CA SER A 62 -2.61 -8.21 7.94
C SER A 62 -1.41 -8.58 8.83
N GLY A 63 -0.26 -8.78 8.26
CA GLY A 63 0.94 -9.10 9.02
C GLY A 63 1.60 -7.93 9.72
N GLY A 64 1.32 -6.70 9.32
CA GLY A 64 1.91 -5.50 9.94
C GLY A 64 3.43 -5.57 10.02
N LEU A 65 4.05 -6.20 9.05
CA LEU A 65 5.39 -6.76 9.17
C LEU A 65 6.49 -5.78 9.43
N CYS A 66 6.37 -4.59 8.93
CA CYS A 66 7.45 -3.63 9.04
C CYS A 66 7.20 -2.57 10.10
N GLY A 67 6.12 -2.70 10.85
CA GLY A 67 5.77 -1.69 11.84
C GLY A 67 5.28 -0.39 11.24
N MET A 68 4.98 -0.40 9.96
CA MET A 68 4.44 0.75 9.26
C MET A 68 2.92 0.66 9.25
N ILE A 69 2.27 1.77 9.51
CA ILE A 69 0.83 1.84 9.41
C ILE A 69 0.48 2.34 8.01
N VAL A 70 -0.23 1.51 7.25
CA VAL A 70 -0.75 1.92 5.95
C VAL A 70 -2.20 2.34 6.16
N HIS A 71 -2.48 3.59 5.87
CA HIS A 71 -3.83 4.12 6.05
C HIS A 71 -4.74 3.64 4.92
N SER A 72 -5.95 3.23 5.26
CA SER A 72 -6.93 2.80 4.27
C SER A 72 -7.31 3.95 3.36
N CYS A 73 -7.38 3.67 2.07
CA CYS A 73 -7.74 4.66 1.08
C CYS A 73 -8.50 4.01 -0.06
N PHE A 74 -9.33 4.78 -0.75
CA PHE A 74 -10.14 4.31 -1.86
C PHE A 74 -9.67 4.96 -3.16
N PHE A 75 -9.62 4.18 -4.22
CA PHE A 75 -9.21 4.64 -5.55
C PHE A 75 -10.27 4.27 -6.57
N GLY A 76 -10.64 5.22 -7.40
CA GLY A 76 -11.57 5.00 -8.51
C GLY A 76 -10.83 4.86 -9.83
N ASP A 77 -11.61 4.69 -10.89
CA ASP A 77 -11.07 4.54 -12.24
C ASP A 77 -10.16 5.70 -12.62
N GLY A 78 -8.97 5.39 -13.07
CA GLY A 78 -7.97 6.37 -13.49
C GLY A 78 -7.07 6.89 -12.37
N ASP A 79 -7.38 6.59 -11.11
CA ASP A 79 -6.59 7.10 -10.00
C ASP A 79 -5.25 6.38 -9.90
N GLU A 80 -4.20 7.14 -9.62
CA GLU A 80 -2.92 6.55 -9.24
C GLU A 80 -3.03 6.01 -7.82
N VAL A 81 -2.52 4.80 -7.60
CA VAL A 81 -2.53 4.19 -6.28
C VAL A 81 -1.36 4.74 -5.47
N VAL A 82 -1.67 5.47 -4.42
CA VAL A 82 -0.68 6.09 -3.55
C VAL A 82 -0.94 5.64 -2.12
N LEU A 83 0.08 5.07 -1.50
CA LEU A 83 -0.01 4.61 -0.12
C LEU A 83 0.34 5.75 0.83
N ARG A 84 -0.50 5.96 1.82
CA ARG A 84 -0.18 6.85 2.92
C ARG A 84 0.31 6.00 4.07
N VAL A 85 1.57 6.18 4.44
CA VAL A 85 2.25 5.31 5.38
C VAL A 85 2.80 6.13 6.55
N THR A 86 2.58 5.63 7.77
CA THR A 86 3.10 6.25 8.98
C THR A 86 4.04 5.29 9.68
N ASN A 87 5.24 5.76 10.01
CA ASN A 87 6.15 5.01 10.85
C ASN A 87 5.74 5.19 12.32
N ALA A 88 5.25 4.13 12.94
CA ALA A 88 4.74 4.18 14.31
C ALA A 88 5.83 4.04 15.39
N PHE A 89 7.08 3.89 14.98
CA PHE A 89 8.18 3.63 15.91
C PHE A 89 9.02 4.86 16.19
N ASP A 90 9.79 4.79 17.28
CA ASP A 90 10.69 5.87 17.69
C ASP A 90 11.99 5.89 16.89
N GLU A 91 12.21 4.92 16.06
CA GLU A 91 13.38 4.83 15.19
C GLU A 91 12.97 5.00 13.72
N ALA A 92 13.88 5.48 12.90
CA ALA A 92 13.65 5.62 11.47
C ALA A 92 13.46 4.26 10.81
N CYS A 93 12.71 4.23 9.72
CA CYS A 93 12.54 3.06 8.88
C CYS A 93 13.15 3.37 7.52
N VAL A 94 13.97 2.46 7.01
CA VAL A 94 14.56 2.58 5.68
C VAL A 94 13.95 1.50 4.80
N ILE A 95 13.28 1.94 3.73
CA ILE A 95 12.66 1.03 2.77
C ILE A 95 13.55 0.95 1.54
N PHE A 96 14.02 -0.23 1.21
CA PHE A 96 14.91 -0.43 0.06
C PHE A 96 14.13 -0.91 -1.15
N GLY A 97 14.49 -0.36 -2.31
CA GLY A 97 13.94 -0.75 -3.58
C GLY A 97 14.41 -2.13 -4.03
N ASP A 98 13.71 -2.68 -5.01
CA ASP A 98 14.10 -3.95 -5.64
C ASP A 98 15.48 -3.86 -6.23
N GLY A 99 16.24 -4.95 -6.09
CA GLY A 99 17.59 -5.02 -6.64
C GLY A 99 18.65 -4.31 -5.82
N PHE A 100 18.27 -3.72 -4.69
CA PHE A 100 19.23 -3.08 -3.82
C PHE A 100 20.06 -4.12 -3.06
N ASP A 101 21.37 -3.97 -3.10
CA ASP A 101 22.27 -4.85 -2.36
C ASP A 101 22.36 -4.39 -0.90
N LEU A 102 21.46 -4.92 -0.08
CA LEU A 102 21.43 -4.59 1.33
C LEU A 102 22.68 -5.08 2.06
N ALA A 103 23.20 -6.24 1.67
CA ALA A 103 24.36 -6.83 2.34
C ALA A 103 25.61 -5.97 2.24
N GLY A 104 25.79 -5.28 1.10
CA GLY A 104 26.94 -4.40 0.92
C GLY A 104 26.81 -3.06 1.62
N ARG A 105 25.64 -2.76 2.18
CA ARG A 105 25.35 -1.46 2.77
C ARG A 105 25.06 -1.50 4.26
N THR A 106 24.97 -2.69 4.84
CA THR A 106 24.79 -2.83 6.28
C THR A 106 26.02 -2.32 6.99
N GLY A 107 25.84 -1.50 8.00
CA GLY A 107 26.94 -0.91 8.74
C GLY A 107 27.27 0.53 8.36
N HIS A 108 26.71 1.06 7.29
CA HIS A 108 26.84 2.47 6.98
C HIS A 108 26.10 3.30 8.03
N GLY A 109 26.65 4.45 8.37
CA GLY A 109 26.10 5.30 9.43
C GLY A 109 24.63 5.67 9.24
N ILE A 110 24.20 5.86 8.01
CA ILE A 110 22.83 6.24 7.69
C ILE A 110 21.81 5.18 8.11
N TYR A 111 22.24 3.92 8.18
CA TYR A 111 21.35 2.81 8.52
C TYR A 111 21.44 2.38 9.97
N ARG A 112 22.37 2.97 10.71
CA ARG A 112 22.56 2.61 12.11
C ARG A 112 21.38 3.08 12.93
N GLY A 113 20.80 2.15 13.69
CA GLY A 113 19.64 2.44 14.52
C GLY A 113 18.32 2.51 13.77
N ALA A 114 18.33 2.28 12.46
CA ALA A 114 17.12 2.29 11.66
C ALA A 114 16.61 0.86 11.47
N ARG A 115 15.29 0.76 11.30
CA ARG A 115 14.66 -0.48 10.86
C ARG A 115 14.81 -0.55 9.36
N VAL A 116 15.09 -1.74 8.85
CA VAL A 116 15.34 -1.93 7.42
C VAL A 116 14.29 -2.86 6.85
N VAL A 117 13.59 -2.43 5.81
CA VAL A 117 12.49 -3.15 5.21
C VAL A 117 12.63 -3.13 3.70
N SER A 118 12.38 -4.25 3.04
CA SER A 118 12.34 -4.29 1.58
C SER A 118 10.95 -3.88 1.09
N VAL A 119 10.86 -3.48 -0.18
CA VAL A 119 9.56 -3.19 -0.80
C VAL A 119 8.64 -4.40 -0.84
N MET A 120 9.20 -5.60 -0.79
CA MET A 120 8.43 -6.84 -0.73
C MET A 120 7.73 -7.01 0.61
N GLU A 121 8.36 -6.53 1.68
CA GLU A 121 7.78 -6.60 3.02
C GLU A 121 6.84 -5.42 3.29
N ALA A 122 7.11 -4.28 2.67
CA ALA A 122 6.31 -3.07 2.85
C ALA A 122 5.14 -3.03 1.87
N CYS A 123 4.41 -4.12 1.76
CA CYS A 123 3.30 -4.22 0.82
C CYS A 123 1.97 -3.84 1.48
N ALA A 124 0.98 -3.59 0.64
CA ALA A 124 -0.38 -3.32 1.06
C ALA A 124 -1.34 -4.28 0.34
N GLU A 125 -2.57 -4.35 0.80
CA GLU A 125 -3.60 -5.19 0.20
C GLU A 125 -4.70 -4.35 -0.39
N GLY A 126 -5.13 -4.68 -1.61
CA GLY A 126 -6.22 -4.00 -2.29
C GLY A 126 -7.40 -4.93 -2.53
N TYR A 127 -8.58 -4.42 -2.26
CA TYR A 127 -9.84 -5.15 -2.42
C TYR A 127 -10.78 -4.34 -3.31
N VAL A 128 -11.44 -5.02 -4.23
CA VAL A 128 -12.44 -4.38 -5.07
C VAL A 128 -13.76 -4.36 -4.32
N ILE A 129 -14.35 -3.17 -4.19
CA ILE A 129 -15.63 -3.01 -3.54
C ILE A 129 -16.61 -2.30 -4.46
N GLY A 130 -17.89 -2.65 -4.34
CA GLY A 130 -18.95 -1.97 -5.06
C GLY A 130 -19.53 -0.84 -4.23
N VAL A 131 -19.79 0.30 -4.87
CA VAL A 131 -20.46 1.43 -4.25
C VAL A 131 -21.84 1.54 -4.85
N ARG A 132 -22.86 1.35 -4.03
CA ARG A 132 -24.27 1.40 -4.46
C ARG A 132 -24.93 2.60 -3.83
N GLY A 133 -25.12 3.62 -4.62
CA GLY A 133 -25.68 4.85 -4.09
C GLY A 133 -24.68 5.55 -3.17
N PRO A 134 -25.11 6.64 -2.53
CA PRO A 134 -24.18 7.49 -1.78
C PRO A 134 -23.66 6.85 -0.49
N ASP A 135 -24.38 5.86 0.07
CA ASP A 135 -24.08 5.38 1.40
C ASP A 135 -23.89 3.88 1.52
N GLU A 136 -23.83 3.16 0.42
CA GLU A 136 -23.74 1.71 0.47
C GLU A 136 -22.45 1.19 -0.12
N PHE A 137 -21.84 0.25 0.59
CA PHE A 137 -20.68 -0.48 0.13
C PHE A 137 -20.95 -1.97 0.21
N SER A 138 -20.42 -2.73 -0.73
CA SER A 138 -20.38 -4.18 -0.59
C SER A 138 -19.06 -4.68 -1.15
N PHE A 139 -18.43 -5.60 -0.43
CA PHE A 139 -17.22 -6.25 -0.92
C PHE A 139 -17.58 -7.28 -1.98
N GLU A 140 -16.75 -7.38 -2.99
CA GLU A 140 -16.80 -8.48 -3.93
C GLU A 140 -16.58 -9.78 -3.16
N GLY A 141 -17.60 -10.61 -3.06
CA GLY A 141 -17.52 -11.83 -2.30
C GLY A 141 -17.41 -11.66 -0.79
N GLY A 142 -17.64 -10.45 -0.29
CA GLY A 142 -17.54 -10.18 1.13
C GLY A 142 -18.85 -10.25 1.87
N SER A 143 -18.77 -10.15 3.19
CA SER A 143 -19.91 -10.11 4.07
C SER A 143 -20.52 -8.71 4.13
N GLY A 144 -21.69 -8.59 4.76
CA GLY A 144 -22.33 -7.32 4.98
C GLY A 144 -21.78 -6.53 6.17
N ASP A 145 -20.66 -6.93 6.72
CA ASP A 145 -20.15 -6.36 7.97
C ASP A 145 -19.84 -4.87 7.89
N ILE A 146 -19.30 -4.44 6.77
CA ILE A 146 -19.00 -3.02 6.57
C ILE A 146 -20.26 -2.17 6.65
N ARG A 147 -21.34 -2.64 6.05
CA ARG A 147 -22.61 -1.93 6.11
C ARG A 147 -23.10 -1.83 7.55
N ARG A 148 -22.96 -2.91 8.31
CA ARG A 148 -23.36 -2.94 9.71
C ARG A 148 -22.58 -1.94 10.54
N CYS A 149 -21.27 -1.90 10.37
CA CYS A 149 -20.43 -0.94 11.09
C CYS A 149 -20.84 0.50 10.82
N ARG A 150 -21.20 0.82 9.59
CA ARG A 150 -21.64 2.16 9.25
C ARG A 150 -22.92 2.57 9.97
N HIS A 151 -23.83 1.64 10.14
CA HIS A 151 -25.11 1.93 10.79
C HIS A 151 -24.95 2.19 12.29
N GLU A 152 -23.87 1.80 12.87
CA GLU A 152 -23.61 2.01 14.28
C GLU A 152 -23.09 3.41 14.58
N GLU A 153 -22.72 4.13 13.56
CA GLU A 153 -22.32 5.52 13.72
C GLU A 153 -23.55 6.40 13.88
#